data_169ced7d2029ee46dde88f474435dac9
#
_entry.id   169ced7d2029ee46dde88f474435dac9
#
_cell.length_a   1.000
_cell.length_b   1.000
_cell.length_c   1.000
_cell.angle_alpha   90.00
_cell.angle_beta   90.00
_cell.angle_gamma   90.00
#
_symmetry.space_group_name_H-M   'P 1'
#
loop_
_entity.id
_entity.type
_entity.pdbx_description
1 polymer ?
#
loop_
_entity_poly.entity_id
_entity_poly.type
_entity_poly.pdbx_seq_one_letter_code
_entity_poly.pdbx_strand_id
1 'polypeptide(L)'
;MTAQPKIDIKKLAKRFGTKQVLKEINLSIAPSESLCIIGTSGCGKSVLLKSILGLVTPDSGSIMVDGIQTVGQSRAEREDMLQKFGMTFQFGALFDSLSIWENITFRLRQKQYTPKIQAQEIAAQIIQTLGLDAQVIYQYPAELSGGMQKRVALARAIADKPEILLFDEPTSGLDPITGGVIDDLIVNAVKQLGATALTISHDMASVKRIADKVAMVHQGHIIWYGGVDDMYHTGIAEVDQFVNGHPHGPLTAHVE
;
A
#
# COMPACT_ATOMS: atom_id res chain seq x y z
N MET A 1 14.35 -14.42 -20.75
CA MET A 1 14.13 -14.91 -19.38
C MET A 1 13.26 -13.88 -18.68
N THR A 2 12.03 -14.21 -18.30
CA THR A 2 11.17 -13.30 -17.51
C THR A 2 11.83 -13.12 -16.14
N ALA A 3 12.05 -11.86 -15.73
CA ALA A 3 12.62 -11.55 -14.42
C ALA A 3 11.75 -12.19 -13.32
N GLN A 4 12.40 -12.67 -12.25
CA GLN A 4 11.69 -13.22 -11.10
C GLN A 4 10.79 -12.15 -10.49
N PRO A 5 9.50 -12.43 -10.22
CA PRO A 5 8.61 -11.46 -9.57
C PRO A 5 9.13 -11.04 -8.20
N LYS A 6 8.92 -9.78 -7.83
CA LYS A 6 9.19 -9.28 -6.48
C LYS A 6 8.19 -9.85 -5.47
N ILE A 7 6.92 -9.91 -5.87
CA ILE A 7 5.85 -10.58 -5.12
C ILE A 7 5.12 -11.52 -6.07
N ASP A 8 4.96 -12.79 -5.68
CA ASP A 8 4.24 -13.79 -6.46
C ASP A 8 3.21 -14.52 -5.59
N ILE A 9 1.94 -14.39 -5.95
CA ILE A 9 0.80 -14.94 -5.20
C ILE A 9 0.12 -15.99 -6.08
N LYS A 10 -0.04 -17.20 -5.56
CA LYS A 10 -0.67 -18.30 -6.29
C LYS A 10 -1.79 -18.94 -5.48
N LYS A 11 -2.99 -18.99 -6.10
CA LYS A 11 -4.19 -19.64 -5.58
C LYS A 11 -4.51 -19.27 -4.14
N LEU A 12 -4.27 -17.99 -3.77
CA LEU A 12 -4.47 -17.54 -2.41
C LEU A 12 -5.95 -17.50 -2.07
N ALA A 13 -6.33 -18.16 -0.98
CA ALA A 13 -7.70 -18.16 -0.48
C ALA A 13 -7.75 -17.81 1.01
N LYS A 14 -8.80 -17.08 1.39
CA LYS A 14 -9.07 -16.71 2.78
C LYS A 14 -10.55 -16.68 3.09
N ARG A 15 -10.91 -17.31 4.20
CA ARG A 15 -12.29 -17.34 4.75
C ARG A 15 -12.30 -16.77 6.17
N PHE A 16 -13.37 -16.11 6.53
CA PHE A 16 -13.69 -15.70 7.89
C PHE A 16 -15.09 -16.25 8.24
N GLY A 17 -15.14 -17.23 9.13
CA GLY A 17 -16.37 -17.97 9.41
C GLY A 17 -16.89 -18.63 8.12
N THR A 18 -18.14 -18.34 7.74
CA THR A 18 -18.77 -18.85 6.51
C THR A 18 -18.42 -18.03 5.26
N LYS A 19 -17.92 -16.80 5.41
CA LYS A 19 -17.66 -15.88 4.29
C LYS A 19 -16.27 -16.12 3.71
N GLN A 20 -16.19 -16.58 2.46
CA GLN A 20 -14.94 -16.64 1.69
C GLN A 20 -14.65 -15.27 1.08
N VAL A 21 -13.55 -14.65 1.52
CA VAL A 21 -13.19 -13.27 1.16
C VAL A 21 -12.20 -13.23 0.01
N LEU A 22 -11.22 -14.15 -0.03
CA LEU A 22 -10.31 -14.32 -1.16
C LEU A 22 -10.52 -15.72 -1.75
N LYS A 23 -10.59 -15.79 -3.08
CA LYS A 23 -10.93 -17.01 -3.83
C LYS A 23 -9.91 -17.20 -4.95
N GLU A 24 -8.89 -18.02 -4.68
CA GLU A 24 -7.83 -18.37 -5.65
C GLU A 24 -7.17 -17.16 -6.34
N ILE A 25 -6.82 -16.14 -5.56
CA ILE A 25 -6.10 -14.98 -6.08
C ILE A 25 -4.75 -15.42 -6.65
N ASN A 26 -4.51 -15.04 -7.91
CA ASN A 26 -3.21 -15.16 -8.57
C ASN A 26 -2.75 -13.76 -8.97
N LEU A 27 -1.56 -13.34 -8.54
CA LEU A 27 -1.03 -12.01 -8.79
C LEU A 27 0.48 -12.03 -8.74
N SER A 28 1.13 -11.48 -9.75
CA SER A 28 2.57 -11.32 -9.78
C SER A 28 2.93 -9.85 -9.99
N ILE A 29 3.86 -9.33 -9.18
CA ILE A 29 4.34 -7.96 -9.26
C ILE A 29 5.84 -8.00 -9.57
N ALA A 30 6.25 -7.34 -10.64
CA ALA A 30 7.65 -7.28 -11.05
C ALA A 30 8.48 -6.38 -10.11
N PRO A 31 9.82 -6.52 -10.07
CA PRO A 31 10.67 -5.55 -9.41
C PRO A 31 10.47 -4.13 -9.96
N SER A 32 10.41 -3.15 -9.08
CA SER A 32 10.20 -1.72 -9.39
C SER A 32 8.90 -1.40 -10.14
N GLU A 33 7.93 -2.30 -10.13
CA GLU A 33 6.59 -2.09 -10.68
C GLU A 33 5.68 -1.45 -9.63
N SER A 34 4.87 -0.46 -10.03
CA SER A 34 3.77 0.09 -9.24
C SER A 34 2.45 -0.54 -9.65
N LEU A 35 1.91 -1.41 -8.80
CA LEU A 35 0.60 -2.03 -8.99
C LEU A 35 -0.46 -1.35 -8.13
N CYS A 36 -1.60 -1.01 -8.72
CA CYS A 36 -2.76 -0.58 -7.96
C CYS A 36 -3.85 -1.66 -7.93
N ILE A 37 -4.40 -1.94 -6.75
CA ILE A 37 -5.56 -2.82 -6.57
C ILE A 37 -6.80 -1.95 -6.38
N ILE A 38 -7.76 -2.10 -7.29
CA ILE A 38 -9.06 -1.42 -7.26
C ILE A 38 -10.20 -2.42 -6.98
N GLY A 39 -11.38 -1.92 -6.71
CA GLY A 39 -12.60 -2.72 -6.51
C GLY A 39 -13.50 -2.17 -5.41
N THR A 40 -14.72 -2.68 -5.34
CA THR A 40 -15.76 -2.22 -4.40
C THR A 40 -15.35 -2.42 -2.93
N SER A 41 -16.00 -1.69 -2.02
CA SER A 41 -15.76 -1.86 -0.59
C SER A 41 -16.07 -3.30 -0.15
N GLY A 42 -15.23 -3.87 0.72
CA GLY A 42 -15.42 -5.22 1.25
C GLY A 42 -15.11 -6.37 0.30
N CYS A 43 -14.59 -6.13 -0.93
CA CYS A 43 -14.27 -7.20 -1.89
C CYS A 43 -12.99 -8.00 -1.55
N GLY A 44 -12.20 -7.60 -0.52
CA GLY A 44 -11.04 -8.35 -0.04
C GLY A 44 -9.68 -7.66 -0.20
N LYS A 45 -9.60 -6.44 -0.75
CA LYS A 45 -8.33 -5.71 -0.99
C LYS A 45 -7.42 -5.62 0.23
N SER A 46 -7.94 -5.09 1.34
CA SER A 46 -7.14 -4.97 2.59
C SER A 46 -6.82 -6.34 3.22
N VAL A 47 -7.64 -7.38 2.98
CA VAL A 47 -7.31 -8.74 3.40
C VAL A 47 -6.14 -9.29 2.60
N LEU A 48 -6.11 -9.05 1.29
CA LEU A 48 -4.99 -9.42 0.42
C LEU A 48 -3.70 -8.73 0.87
N LEU A 49 -3.73 -7.42 1.10
CA LEU A 49 -2.58 -6.65 1.57
C LEU A 49 -2.09 -7.15 2.95
N LYS A 50 -3.00 -7.39 3.89
CA LYS A 50 -2.67 -7.96 5.21
C LYS A 50 -2.11 -9.38 5.11
N SER A 51 -2.54 -10.17 4.12
CA SER A 51 -1.99 -11.51 3.87
C SER A 51 -0.54 -11.44 3.36
N ILE A 52 -0.23 -10.48 2.48
CA ILE A 52 1.15 -10.24 2.01
C ILE A 52 2.07 -9.90 3.19
N LEU A 53 1.61 -9.09 4.12
CA LEU A 53 2.35 -8.74 5.35
C LEU A 53 2.38 -9.87 6.39
N GLY A 54 1.66 -10.97 6.16
CA GLY A 54 1.52 -12.04 7.14
C GLY A 54 0.73 -11.66 8.39
N LEU A 55 -0.01 -10.53 8.37
CA LEU A 55 -0.94 -10.13 9.44
C LEU A 55 -2.23 -10.96 9.41
N VAL A 56 -2.55 -11.53 8.26
CA VAL A 56 -3.64 -12.49 8.07
C VAL A 56 -3.04 -13.73 7.44
N THR A 57 -3.18 -14.87 8.10
CA THR A 57 -2.75 -16.16 7.54
C THR A 57 -3.80 -16.64 6.53
N PRO A 58 -3.44 -16.87 5.26
CA PRO A 58 -4.35 -17.47 4.28
C PRO A 58 -4.68 -18.91 4.64
N ASP A 59 -5.81 -19.42 4.16
CA ASP A 59 -6.22 -20.79 4.41
C ASP A 59 -5.61 -21.76 3.37
N SER A 60 -5.28 -21.26 2.18
CA SER A 60 -4.56 -22.00 1.15
C SER A 60 -3.84 -21.06 0.18
N GLY A 61 -3.00 -21.61 -0.67
CA GLY A 61 -2.18 -20.89 -1.64
C GLY A 61 -0.81 -20.51 -1.09
N SER A 62 -0.07 -19.74 -1.87
CA SER A 62 1.29 -19.31 -1.52
C SER A 62 1.49 -17.83 -1.80
N ILE A 63 2.35 -17.20 -1.01
CA ILE A 63 2.86 -15.85 -1.22
C ILE A 63 4.38 -15.95 -1.18
N MET A 64 5.03 -15.55 -2.25
CA MET A 64 6.48 -15.47 -2.33
C MET A 64 6.92 -14.01 -2.42
N VAL A 65 7.95 -13.65 -1.69
CA VAL A 65 8.64 -12.36 -1.78
C VAL A 65 10.10 -12.65 -2.10
N ASP A 66 10.61 -12.13 -3.21
CA ASP A 66 11.94 -12.46 -3.74
C ASP A 66 12.18 -13.99 -3.87
N GLY A 67 11.15 -14.74 -4.22
CA GLY A 67 11.20 -16.20 -4.34
C GLY A 67 11.20 -16.97 -3.00
N ILE A 68 11.06 -16.27 -1.86
CA ILE A 68 10.98 -16.89 -0.53
C ILE A 68 9.51 -16.99 -0.12
N GLN A 69 9.05 -18.20 0.23
CA GLN A 69 7.69 -18.44 0.74
C GLN A 69 7.50 -17.73 2.09
N THR A 70 6.45 -16.90 2.18
CA THR A 70 6.15 -16.13 3.41
C THR A 70 5.05 -16.74 4.26
N VAL A 71 4.21 -17.60 3.68
CA VAL A 71 3.14 -18.31 4.41
C VAL A 71 3.77 -19.44 5.23
N GLY A 72 3.45 -19.48 6.53
CA GLY A 72 3.96 -20.52 7.44
C GLY A 72 5.35 -20.24 8.01
N GLN A 73 5.93 -19.08 7.76
CA GLN A 73 7.21 -18.67 8.36
C GLN A 73 7.13 -18.60 9.88
N SER A 74 8.25 -18.90 10.53
CA SER A 74 8.48 -18.61 11.95
C SER A 74 8.42 -17.10 12.22
N ARG A 75 8.31 -16.74 13.50
CA ARG A 75 8.28 -15.31 13.89
C ARG A 75 9.56 -14.58 13.46
N ALA A 76 10.73 -15.19 13.62
CA ALA A 76 12.01 -14.57 13.27
C ALA A 76 12.13 -14.35 11.76
N GLU A 77 11.83 -15.37 10.93
CA GLU A 77 11.82 -15.24 9.46
C GLU A 77 10.86 -14.18 8.97
N ARG A 78 9.69 -14.07 9.63
CA ARG A 78 8.72 -13.01 9.31
C ARG A 78 9.23 -11.62 9.69
N GLU A 79 9.86 -11.45 10.83
CA GLU A 79 10.45 -10.18 11.25
C GLU A 79 11.51 -9.72 10.25
N ASP A 80 12.36 -10.62 9.77
CA ASP A 80 13.34 -10.33 8.71
C ASP A 80 12.67 -9.95 7.38
N MET A 81 11.66 -10.70 6.97
CA MET A 81 10.91 -10.41 5.75
C MET A 81 10.22 -9.04 5.83
N LEU A 82 9.60 -8.70 6.97
CA LEU A 82 8.94 -7.41 7.19
C LEU A 82 9.89 -6.21 7.11
N GLN A 83 11.20 -6.43 7.26
CA GLN A 83 12.19 -5.36 7.10
C GLN A 83 12.24 -4.82 5.67
N LYS A 84 11.85 -5.61 4.67
CA LYS A 84 11.78 -5.21 3.28
C LYS A 84 10.61 -4.28 2.97
N PHE A 85 9.62 -4.19 3.87
CA PHE A 85 8.37 -3.46 3.64
C PHE A 85 8.35 -2.11 4.36
N GLY A 86 7.91 -1.09 3.64
CA GLY A 86 7.35 0.14 4.20
C GLY A 86 5.84 0.16 3.99
N MET A 87 5.08 0.68 4.94
CA MET A 87 3.62 0.71 4.81
C MET A 87 3.01 2.00 5.33
N THR A 88 2.00 2.49 4.60
CA THR A 88 1.05 3.48 5.10
C THR A 88 -0.34 2.86 5.23
N PHE A 89 -1.02 3.16 6.32
CA PHE A 89 -2.40 2.75 6.56
C PHE A 89 -3.37 3.89 6.22
N GLN A 90 -4.61 3.56 5.96
CA GLN A 90 -5.67 4.49 5.56
C GLN A 90 -5.76 5.75 6.44
N PHE A 91 -5.58 5.62 7.77
CA PHE A 91 -5.60 6.73 8.73
C PHE A 91 -4.20 7.11 9.22
N GLY A 92 -3.13 6.82 8.46
CA GLY A 92 -1.75 7.08 8.83
C GLY A 92 -1.21 6.17 9.93
N ALA A 93 -2.02 5.76 10.90
CA ALA A 93 -1.66 4.93 12.06
C ALA A 93 -0.40 5.43 12.79
N LEU A 94 -0.27 6.74 12.94
CA LEU A 94 0.80 7.34 13.73
C LEU A 94 0.57 7.05 15.22
N PHE A 95 1.64 6.95 15.97
CA PHE A 95 1.57 6.81 17.42
C PHE A 95 1.32 8.18 18.05
N ASP A 96 0.14 8.40 18.59
CA ASP A 96 -0.27 9.70 19.16
C ASP A 96 0.61 10.16 20.34
N SER A 97 1.17 9.21 21.08
CA SER A 97 2.06 9.46 22.22
C SER A 97 3.51 9.77 21.85
N LEU A 98 3.86 9.64 20.57
CA LEU A 98 5.21 9.88 20.05
C LEU A 98 5.24 11.16 19.23
N SER A 99 6.32 11.92 19.35
CA SER A 99 6.61 13.04 18.46
C SER A 99 6.80 12.56 17.01
N ILE A 100 6.76 13.50 16.06
CA ILE A 100 6.88 13.15 14.63
C ILE A 100 8.23 12.49 14.30
N TRP A 101 9.36 13.00 14.87
CA TRP A 101 10.64 12.34 14.63
C TRP A 101 10.67 10.91 15.20
N GLU A 102 10.05 10.67 16.35
CA GLU A 102 9.94 9.32 16.93
C GLU A 102 9.09 8.39 16.09
N ASN A 103 7.97 8.90 15.54
CA ASN A 103 7.15 8.17 14.58
C ASN A 103 7.95 7.76 13.35
N ILE A 104 8.63 8.71 12.71
CA ILE A 104 9.40 8.47 11.47
C ILE A 104 10.52 7.46 11.70
N THR A 105 11.27 7.61 12.78
CA THR A 105 12.46 6.80 13.06
C THR A 105 12.21 5.60 13.97
N PHE A 106 10.94 5.28 14.25
CA PHE A 106 10.55 4.22 15.20
C PHE A 106 11.28 2.91 14.93
N ARG A 107 11.24 2.42 13.69
CA ARG A 107 11.89 1.17 13.29
C ARG A 107 13.42 1.27 13.30
N LEU A 108 13.99 2.37 12.82
CA LEU A 108 15.44 2.61 12.85
C LEU A 108 16.00 2.51 14.27
N ARG A 109 15.30 3.11 15.23
CA ARG A 109 15.71 3.10 16.64
C ARG A 109 15.61 1.70 17.29
N GLN A 110 14.62 0.91 16.88
CA GLN A 110 14.48 -0.47 17.37
C GLN A 110 15.56 -1.41 16.80
N LYS A 111 15.93 -1.23 15.53
CA LYS A 111 16.89 -2.11 14.85
C LYS A 111 18.34 -1.76 15.16
N GLN A 112 18.72 -0.50 15.19
CA GLN A 112 20.10 -0.05 15.08
C GLN A 112 20.55 0.88 16.20
N TYR A 113 19.86 0.93 17.33
CA TYR A 113 20.20 1.87 18.42
C TYR A 113 20.64 3.26 17.89
N THR A 114 19.82 3.85 17.02
CA THR A 114 20.13 5.17 16.43
C THR A 114 20.07 6.24 17.53
N PRO A 115 21.16 6.99 17.79
CA PRO A 115 21.15 8.06 18.78
C PRO A 115 20.08 9.11 18.48
N LYS A 116 19.54 9.74 19.53
CA LYS A 116 18.44 10.73 19.40
C LYS A 116 18.74 11.80 18.37
N ILE A 117 19.91 12.42 18.45
CA ILE A 117 20.31 13.52 17.53
C ILE A 117 20.29 13.05 16.09
N GLN A 118 20.91 11.91 15.80
CA GLN A 118 20.93 11.33 14.45
C GLN A 118 19.52 10.98 13.96
N ALA A 119 18.66 10.44 14.83
CA ALA A 119 17.27 10.13 14.49
C ALA A 119 16.49 11.41 14.12
N GLN A 120 16.71 12.50 14.85
CA GLN A 120 16.10 13.81 14.56
C GLN A 120 16.59 14.38 13.22
N GLU A 121 17.88 14.28 12.93
CA GLU A 121 18.46 14.71 11.66
C GLU A 121 17.87 13.92 10.48
N ILE A 122 17.79 12.59 10.60
CA ILE A 122 17.16 11.73 9.57
C ILE A 122 15.70 12.14 9.37
N ALA A 123 14.94 12.32 10.45
CA ALA A 123 13.54 12.70 10.35
C ALA A 123 13.37 14.08 9.69
N ALA A 124 14.21 15.06 10.06
CA ALA A 124 14.18 16.40 9.47
C ALA A 124 14.47 16.38 7.97
N GLN A 125 15.47 15.62 7.55
CA GLN A 125 15.81 15.47 6.13
C GLN A 125 14.65 14.85 5.34
N ILE A 126 14.05 13.75 5.83
CA ILE A 126 12.94 13.08 5.14
C ILE A 126 11.72 14.01 5.06
N ILE A 127 11.36 14.68 6.15
CA ILE A 127 10.20 15.58 6.21
C ILE A 127 10.33 16.73 5.20
N GLN A 128 11.52 17.29 5.06
CA GLN A 128 11.80 18.35 4.08
C GLN A 128 11.62 17.85 2.64
N THR A 129 12.02 16.62 2.31
CA THR A 129 11.78 16.05 0.97
C THR A 129 10.31 15.87 0.66
N LEU A 130 9.48 15.77 1.70
CA LEU A 130 8.02 15.67 1.59
C LEU A 130 7.31 17.04 1.70
N GLY A 131 8.07 18.14 1.61
CA GLY A 131 7.53 19.50 1.56
C GLY A 131 6.95 20.00 2.88
N LEU A 132 7.46 19.52 4.03
CA LEU A 132 7.12 20.04 5.35
C LEU A 132 8.32 20.74 5.98
N ASP A 133 8.04 21.72 6.87
CA ASP A 133 9.08 22.38 7.65
C ASP A 133 9.78 21.40 8.59
N ALA A 134 11.10 21.51 8.71
CA ALA A 134 11.89 20.66 9.60
C ALA A 134 11.44 20.71 11.07
N GLN A 135 10.89 21.85 11.54
CA GLN A 135 10.42 22.00 12.91
C GLN A 135 9.21 21.12 13.25
N VAL A 136 8.48 20.65 12.23
CA VAL A 136 7.35 19.74 12.40
C VAL A 136 7.76 18.44 13.13
N ILE A 137 9.03 18.05 13.06
CA ILE A 137 9.51 16.83 13.73
C ILE A 137 9.31 16.83 15.26
N TYR A 138 9.20 17.99 15.88
CA TYR A 138 9.00 18.13 17.32
C TYR A 138 7.53 18.14 17.74
N GLN A 139 6.60 18.25 16.78
CA GLN A 139 5.15 18.21 17.03
C GLN A 139 4.67 16.78 17.27
N TYR A 140 3.40 16.67 17.67
CA TYR A 140 2.67 15.41 17.82
C TYR A 140 1.61 15.27 16.72
N PRO A 141 1.14 14.05 16.41
CA PRO A 141 0.16 13.83 15.34
C PRO A 141 -1.10 14.69 15.47
N ALA A 142 -1.59 14.92 16.68
CA ALA A 142 -2.79 15.72 16.94
C ALA A 142 -2.65 17.22 16.56
N GLU A 143 -1.42 17.72 16.39
CA GLU A 143 -1.13 19.10 16.01
C GLU A 143 -1.07 19.28 14.48
N LEU A 144 -1.20 18.20 13.70
CA LEU A 144 -1.04 18.20 12.26
C LEU A 144 -2.39 18.14 11.54
N SER A 145 -2.48 18.82 10.39
CA SER A 145 -3.58 18.59 9.44
C SER A 145 -3.57 17.18 8.85
N GLY A 146 -4.70 16.70 8.32
CA GLY A 146 -4.79 15.38 7.72
C GLY A 146 -3.77 15.15 6.60
N GLY A 147 -3.54 16.15 5.74
CA GLY A 147 -2.52 16.06 4.69
C GLY A 147 -1.09 16.00 5.25
N MET A 148 -0.78 16.73 6.33
CA MET A 148 0.50 16.63 7.01
C MET A 148 0.69 15.24 7.65
N GLN A 149 -0.35 14.70 8.30
CA GLN A 149 -0.30 13.34 8.88
C GLN A 149 -0.02 12.27 7.81
N LYS A 150 -0.62 12.39 6.60
CA LYS A 150 -0.33 11.50 5.47
C LYS A 150 1.12 11.59 5.01
N ARG A 151 1.69 12.81 4.93
CA ARG A 151 3.11 13.00 4.60
C ARG A 151 4.03 12.40 5.67
N VAL A 152 3.71 12.55 6.95
CA VAL A 152 4.46 11.92 8.04
C VAL A 152 4.35 10.39 7.99
N ALA A 153 3.18 9.84 7.68
CA ALA A 153 3.02 8.40 7.49
C ALA A 153 3.87 7.88 6.32
N LEU A 154 3.95 8.64 5.22
CA LEU A 154 4.86 8.34 4.10
C LEU A 154 6.33 8.43 4.55
N ALA A 155 6.71 9.49 5.29
CA ALA A 155 8.05 9.65 5.85
C ALA A 155 8.47 8.43 6.68
N ARG A 156 7.57 7.94 7.56
CA ARG A 156 7.81 6.74 8.35
C ARG A 156 7.95 5.48 7.49
N ALA A 157 7.14 5.37 6.43
CA ALA A 157 7.19 4.20 5.54
C ALA A 157 8.51 4.11 4.76
N ILE A 158 9.12 5.24 4.39
CA ILE A 158 10.34 5.28 3.57
C ILE A 158 11.64 5.41 4.38
N ALA A 159 11.55 5.68 5.69
CA ALA A 159 12.73 5.98 6.53
C ALA A 159 13.79 4.87 6.54
N ASP A 160 13.37 3.62 6.50
CA ASP A 160 14.24 2.42 6.46
C ASP A 160 14.72 2.06 5.04
N LYS A 161 14.39 2.86 4.02
CA LYS A 161 14.67 2.59 2.60
C LYS A 161 14.17 1.19 2.17
N PRO A 162 12.89 0.89 2.31
CA PRO A 162 12.34 -0.42 2.01
C PRO A 162 12.42 -0.75 0.52
N GLU A 163 12.45 -2.05 0.21
CA GLU A 163 12.41 -2.57 -1.16
C GLU A 163 10.97 -2.63 -1.71
N ILE A 164 9.97 -2.68 -0.82
CA ILE A 164 8.56 -2.80 -1.16
C ILE A 164 7.78 -1.77 -0.36
N LEU A 165 6.94 -1.00 -1.03
CA LEU A 165 6.04 -0.01 -0.42
C LEU A 165 4.59 -0.44 -0.58
N LEU A 166 3.85 -0.46 0.53
CA LEU A 166 2.43 -0.79 0.56
C LEU A 166 1.63 0.43 1.01
N PHE A 167 0.62 0.80 0.23
CA PHE A 167 -0.24 1.95 0.49
C PHE A 167 -1.70 1.50 0.56
N ASP A 168 -2.32 1.65 1.72
CA ASP A 168 -3.76 1.38 1.90
C ASP A 168 -4.52 2.70 1.90
N GLU A 169 -5.14 3.05 0.76
CA GLU A 169 -5.90 4.27 0.52
C GLU A 169 -5.18 5.56 0.97
N PRO A 170 -3.99 5.87 0.41
CA PRO A 170 -3.12 6.94 0.91
C PRO A 170 -3.75 8.33 0.83
N THR A 171 -4.64 8.59 -0.13
CA THR A 171 -5.29 9.89 -0.36
C THR A 171 -6.70 9.97 0.21
N SER A 172 -7.19 8.90 0.84
CA SER A 172 -8.54 8.87 1.43
C SER A 172 -8.74 9.99 2.45
N GLY A 173 -9.88 10.71 2.32
CA GLY A 173 -10.25 11.80 3.20
C GLY A 173 -9.58 13.16 2.91
N LEU A 174 -8.83 13.27 1.82
CA LEU A 174 -8.23 14.51 1.34
C LEU A 174 -9.04 15.09 0.17
N ASP A 175 -8.95 16.40 -0.01
CA ASP A 175 -9.43 17.05 -1.21
C ASP A 175 -8.57 16.67 -2.43
N PRO A 176 -9.08 16.80 -3.68
CA PRO A 176 -8.36 16.35 -4.88
C PRO A 176 -6.99 17.02 -5.10
N ILE A 177 -6.81 18.28 -4.66
CA ILE A 177 -5.54 19.00 -4.82
C ILE A 177 -4.51 18.42 -3.86
N THR A 178 -4.88 18.32 -2.59
CA THR A 178 -4.01 17.73 -1.55
C THR A 178 -3.71 16.25 -1.85
N GLY A 179 -4.72 15.49 -2.31
CA GLY A 179 -4.54 14.11 -2.76
C GLY A 179 -3.51 13.99 -3.88
N GLY A 180 -3.61 14.85 -4.89
CA GLY A 180 -2.65 14.90 -5.99
C GLY A 180 -1.21 15.16 -5.55
N VAL A 181 -1.01 16.02 -4.54
CA VAL A 181 0.33 16.25 -3.96
C VAL A 181 0.86 14.99 -3.28
N ILE A 182 0.02 14.26 -2.55
CA ILE A 182 0.41 12.98 -1.91
C ILE A 182 0.78 11.95 -2.98
N ASP A 183 0.03 11.85 -4.06
CA ASP A 183 0.34 10.93 -5.17
C ASP A 183 1.71 11.25 -5.78
N ASP A 184 2.01 12.52 -6.04
CA ASP A 184 3.32 12.93 -6.58
C ASP A 184 4.46 12.58 -5.60
N LEU A 185 4.25 12.74 -4.30
CA LEU A 185 5.23 12.35 -3.28
C LEU A 185 5.43 10.83 -3.25
N ILE A 186 4.37 10.03 -3.41
CA ILE A 186 4.45 8.57 -3.51
C ILE A 186 5.25 8.17 -4.76
N VAL A 187 4.92 8.72 -5.93
CA VAL A 187 5.64 8.44 -7.19
C VAL A 187 7.12 8.75 -7.06
N ASN A 188 7.45 9.92 -6.49
CA ASN A 188 8.83 10.34 -6.30
C ASN A 188 9.57 9.41 -5.32
N ALA A 189 8.95 9.04 -4.19
CA ALA A 189 9.54 8.14 -3.21
C ALA A 189 9.81 6.74 -3.80
N VAL A 190 8.83 6.16 -4.51
CA VAL A 190 8.97 4.86 -5.18
C VAL A 190 10.12 4.89 -6.19
N LYS A 191 10.18 5.92 -7.05
CA LYS A 191 11.25 6.08 -8.05
C LYS A 191 12.62 6.26 -7.42
N GLN A 192 12.75 7.11 -6.40
CA GLN A 192 14.04 7.36 -5.73
C GLN A 192 14.59 6.13 -5.02
N LEU A 193 13.71 5.31 -4.46
CA LEU A 193 14.09 4.05 -3.81
C LEU A 193 14.29 2.90 -4.79
N GLY A 194 13.79 3.00 -6.02
CA GLY A 194 13.68 1.85 -6.93
C GLY A 194 12.78 0.75 -6.37
N ALA A 195 11.85 1.11 -5.48
CA ALA A 195 11.02 0.16 -4.77
C ALA A 195 9.90 -0.39 -5.66
N THR A 196 9.42 -1.59 -5.34
CA THR A 196 8.15 -2.12 -5.85
C THR A 196 7.02 -1.56 -5.02
N ALA A 197 5.94 -1.10 -5.63
CA ALA A 197 4.81 -0.52 -4.91
C ALA A 197 3.52 -1.32 -5.13
N LEU A 198 2.73 -1.45 -4.07
CA LEU A 198 1.37 -1.96 -4.12
C LEU A 198 0.44 -0.99 -3.40
N THR A 199 -0.48 -0.41 -4.16
CA THR A 199 -1.44 0.57 -3.63
C THR A 199 -2.86 0.03 -3.72
N ILE A 200 -3.64 0.21 -2.65
CA ILE A 200 -5.09 0.07 -2.70
C ILE A 200 -5.66 1.47 -2.87
N SER A 201 -6.50 1.68 -3.88
CA SER A 201 -7.23 2.94 -4.07
C SER A 201 -8.59 2.69 -4.73
N HIS A 202 -9.52 3.60 -4.48
CA HIS A 202 -10.80 3.71 -5.19
C HIS A 202 -10.90 5.04 -5.95
N ASP A 203 -9.89 5.89 -5.89
CA ASP A 203 -9.78 7.14 -6.65
C ASP A 203 -9.02 6.89 -7.97
N MET A 204 -9.76 6.93 -9.08
CA MET A 204 -9.20 6.65 -10.40
C MET A 204 -8.19 7.71 -10.87
N ALA A 205 -8.28 8.94 -10.37
CA ALA A 205 -7.27 9.96 -10.68
C ALA A 205 -5.93 9.63 -10.02
N SER A 206 -5.95 9.22 -8.75
CA SER A 206 -4.77 8.69 -8.05
C SER A 206 -4.23 7.44 -8.73
N VAL A 207 -5.10 6.46 -9.07
CA VAL A 207 -4.69 5.23 -9.76
C VAL A 207 -3.92 5.53 -11.04
N LYS A 208 -4.45 6.42 -11.88
CA LYS A 208 -3.82 6.83 -13.15
C LYS A 208 -2.45 7.48 -12.95
N ARG A 209 -2.24 8.16 -11.82
CA ARG A 209 -1.00 8.89 -11.53
C ARG A 209 0.10 7.99 -10.99
N ILE A 210 -0.26 7.02 -10.13
CA ILE A 210 0.72 6.24 -9.35
C ILE A 210 1.01 4.85 -9.91
N ALA A 211 0.13 4.28 -10.76
CA ALA A 211 0.22 2.89 -11.17
C ALA A 211 0.82 2.70 -12.56
N ASP A 212 1.65 1.69 -12.73
CA ASP A 212 2.02 1.11 -14.03
C ASP A 212 0.97 0.11 -14.48
N LYS A 213 0.47 -0.70 -13.52
CA LYS A 213 -0.57 -1.71 -13.74
C LYS A 213 -1.68 -1.64 -12.70
N VAL A 214 -2.82 -2.16 -13.07
CA VAL A 214 -4.01 -2.20 -12.23
C VAL A 214 -4.58 -3.61 -12.19
N ALA A 215 -5.00 -4.06 -11.01
CA ALA A 215 -5.76 -5.28 -10.80
C ALA A 215 -7.11 -4.96 -10.17
N MET A 216 -8.21 -5.42 -10.74
CA MET A 216 -9.53 -5.25 -10.13
C MET A 216 -9.94 -6.52 -9.38
N VAL A 217 -10.22 -6.34 -8.08
CA VAL A 217 -10.77 -7.41 -7.23
C VAL A 217 -12.29 -7.24 -7.14
N HIS A 218 -13.02 -8.30 -7.48
CA HIS A 218 -14.46 -8.39 -7.33
C HIS A 218 -14.87 -9.74 -6.76
N GLN A 219 -15.72 -9.77 -5.74
CA GLN A 219 -16.22 -10.98 -5.07
C GLN A 219 -15.12 -12.00 -4.69
N GLY A 220 -13.94 -11.49 -4.33
CA GLY A 220 -12.80 -12.32 -3.92
C GLY A 220 -11.94 -12.87 -5.05
N HIS A 221 -12.19 -12.51 -6.30
CA HIS A 221 -11.39 -12.86 -7.47
C HIS A 221 -10.74 -11.63 -8.10
N ILE A 222 -9.59 -11.80 -8.77
CA ILE A 222 -9.09 -10.81 -9.72
C ILE A 222 -9.84 -11.04 -11.03
N ILE A 223 -10.69 -10.07 -11.41
CA ILE A 223 -11.48 -10.16 -12.65
C ILE A 223 -10.79 -9.46 -13.82
N TRP A 224 -9.82 -8.60 -13.55
CA TRP A 224 -9.01 -7.94 -14.57
C TRP A 224 -7.62 -7.58 -14.05
N TYR A 225 -6.63 -7.64 -14.93
CA TYR A 225 -5.26 -7.21 -14.69
C TYR A 225 -4.65 -6.70 -16.00
N GLY A 226 -4.10 -5.51 -15.99
CA GLY A 226 -3.55 -4.89 -17.21
C GLY A 226 -2.81 -3.59 -16.94
N GLY A 227 -2.35 -2.93 -18.00
CA GLY A 227 -1.74 -1.61 -17.94
C GLY A 227 -2.74 -0.54 -17.47
N VAL A 228 -2.26 0.50 -16.79
CA VAL A 228 -3.14 1.57 -16.29
C VAL A 228 -3.89 2.28 -17.42
N ASP A 229 -3.29 2.40 -18.60
CA ASP A 229 -3.93 3.05 -19.75
C ASP A 229 -5.06 2.19 -20.35
N ASP A 230 -5.02 0.87 -20.17
CA ASP A 230 -6.01 -0.06 -20.70
C ASP A 230 -7.27 -0.16 -19.82
N MET A 231 -7.25 0.36 -18.59
CA MET A 231 -8.32 0.13 -17.61
C MET A 231 -9.68 0.75 -18.01
N TYR A 232 -9.69 1.74 -18.92
CA TYR A 232 -10.91 2.40 -19.39
C TYR A 232 -11.58 1.68 -20.57
N HIS A 233 -10.94 0.67 -21.14
CA HIS A 233 -11.38 -0.04 -22.35
C HIS A 233 -11.23 -1.56 -22.22
N THR A 234 -11.60 -2.10 -21.07
CA THR A 234 -11.38 -3.53 -20.75
C THR A 234 -12.38 -4.46 -21.46
N GLY A 235 -13.58 -3.96 -21.79
CA GLY A 235 -14.71 -4.75 -22.27
C GLY A 235 -15.35 -5.63 -21.19
N ILE A 236 -14.94 -5.50 -19.92
CA ILE A 236 -15.55 -6.19 -18.78
C ILE A 236 -16.47 -5.22 -18.06
N ALA A 237 -17.77 -5.52 -18.06
CA ALA A 237 -18.81 -4.60 -17.62
C ALA A 237 -18.62 -4.11 -16.17
N GLU A 238 -18.15 -4.97 -15.26
CA GLU A 238 -17.85 -4.62 -13.86
C GLU A 238 -16.67 -3.65 -13.77
N VAL A 239 -15.62 -3.84 -14.57
CA VAL A 239 -14.46 -2.96 -14.59
C VAL A 239 -14.85 -1.61 -15.18
N ASP A 240 -15.50 -1.62 -16.32
CA ASP A 240 -15.94 -0.41 -17.04
C ASP A 240 -16.91 0.42 -16.17
N GLN A 241 -17.82 -0.24 -15.45
CA GLN A 241 -18.71 0.44 -14.50
C GLN A 241 -17.92 1.10 -13.37
N PHE A 242 -16.98 0.37 -12.76
CA PHE A 242 -16.22 0.87 -11.61
C PHE A 242 -15.32 2.05 -11.99
N VAL A 243 -14.55 1.89 -13.06
CA VAL A 243 -13.55 2.87 -13.48
C VAL A 243 -14.19 4.18 -13.98
N ASN A 244 -15.34 4.08 -14.68
CA ASN A 244 -16.06 5.24 -15.16
C ASN A 244 -17.05 5.83 -14.13
N GLY A 245 -17.23 5.19 -12.96
CA GLY A 245 -18.14 5.67 -11.92
C GLY A 245 -19.61 5.61 -12.30
N HIS A 246 -20.01 4.67 -13.16
CA HIS A 246 -21.41 4.55 -13.58
C HIS A 246 -22.29 4.06 -12.42
N PRO A 247 -23.38 4.78 -12.06
CA PRO A 247 -24.23 4.41 -10.93
C PRO A 247 -25.06 3.13 -11.17
N HIS A 248 -25.29 2.77 -12.43
CA HIS A 248 -26.07 1.59 -12.81
C HIS A 248 -25.22 0.59 -13.58
N GLY A 249 -25.31 -0.70 -13.22
CA GLY A 249 -24.56 -1.79 -13.85
C GLY A 249 -24.43 -3.02 -12.96
N PRO A 250 -23.63 -4.01 -13.36
CA PRO A 250 -23.54 -5.30 -12.68
C PRO A 250 -23.08 -5.20 -11.22
N LEU A 251 -22.28 -4.18 -10.85
CA LEU A 251 -21.82 -3.97 -9.47
C LEU A 251 -22.94 -3.47 -8.53
N THR A 252 -23.99 -2.87 -9.06
CA THR A 252 -25.11 -2.30 -8.28
C THR A 252 -26.41 -3.10 -8.39
N ALA A 253 -26.47 -4.12 -9.23
CA ALA A 253 -27.67 -4.96 -9.44
C ALA A 253 -28.15 -5.72 -8.19
N HIS A 254 -27.40 -5.68 -7.08
CA HIS A 254 -27.73 -6.35 -5.80
C HIS A 254 -27.77 -5.38 -4.61
N VAL A 255 -27.91 -4.07 -4.86
CA VAL A 255 -28.04 -3.03 -3.83
C VAL A 255 -29.49 -2.57 -3.75
N GLU A 256 -30.45 -3.53 -3.70
CA GLU A 256 -31.85 -3.30 -3.32
C GLU A 256 -32.15 -3.98 -1.99
#